data_586d2ef0999a7737259829d207fdd06f
#
_entry.id   586d2ef0999a7737259829d207fdd06f
#
_cell.length_a   1.000
_cell.length_b   1.000
_cell.length_c   1.000
_cell.angle_alpha   90.00
_cell.angle_beta   90.00
_cell.angle_gamma   90.00
#
_symmetry.space_group_name_H-M   'P 1'
#
loop_
_entity.id
_entity.type
_entity.pdbx_description
1 polymer ?
#
loop_
_entity_poly.entity_id
_entity_poly.type
_entity_poly.pdbx_seq_one_letter_code
_entity_poly.pdbx_strand_id
1 'polypeptide(L)'
;EIMPSLVGSEMCIRDSLHVCMTDATCYESHMRFPTDMKLLWECLEWLYRHICRHCKKLDIRRPRNKYADVADTCLSYCKKRKRKASRTRMLKRRMIRLLEKLLIQMDEIHRDYGAVLQYTQDYQKRLSIIRKVLVQEKEMFEGRKVSDRIVSVDRHYVRPIVRGKETKSVEFGAKVNNIQINGISFIEHISFKAFNEGIRLKNCIRMQQKLMKVRVTCAAGDSIYANNANRKYCTKYGISTSFVRKGRAAKDEHMRKVLRGELSRERAIRLEGSFGTQKQHYSLSRIKARNMKTEILWIFFGIHTANAVLMIDKIRTRTAKTA
;
A
#
# COMPACT_ATOMS: atom_id res chain seq x y z
N GLU A 1 -30.08 13.81 30.81
CA GLU A 1 -30.62 12.45 31.00
C GLU A 1 -30.31 11.58 29.83
N ILE A 2 -29.96 10.36 30.10
CA ILE A 2 -29.67 9.19 29.29
C ILE A 2 -28.17 8.89 29.21
N MET A 3 -27.66 8.36 30.29
CA MET A 3 -26.59 7.40 30.22
C MET A 3 -27.08 6.07 30.79
N PRO A 4 -27.27 5.04 29.96
CA PRO A 4 -27.54 3.69 30.44
C PRO A 4 -26.32 3.24 31.25
N SER A 5 -26.56 2.58 32.33
CA SER A 5 -25.57 2.02 33.26
C SER A 5 -24.46 1.27 32.49
N LEU A 6 -23.23 1.59 32.80
CA LEU A 6 -22.02 1.05 32.14
C LEU A 6 -21.84 -0.48 32.29
N VAL A 7 -22.63 -1.15 33.10
CA VAL A 7 -22.58 -2.61 33.33
C VAL A 7 -23.12 -3.41 32.14
N GLY A 8 -23.81 -2.77 31.18
CA GLY A 8 -24.23 -3.38 29.91
C GLY A 8 -23.44 -2.95 28.67
N SER A 9 -22.44 -2.06 28.85
CA SER A 9 -21.80 -1.35 27.71
C SER A 9 -20.83 -2.20 26.91
N GLU A 10 -20.18 -3.19 27.47
CA GLU A 10 -19.26 -4.07 26.72
C GLU A 10 -20.00 -4.86 25.64
N MET A 11 -21.18 -5.39 25.97
CA MET A 11 -22.01 -6.13 25.02
C MET A 11 -22.63 -5.20 23.97
N CYS A 12 -22.95 -3.95 24.35
CA CYS A 12 -23.50 -2.94 23.44
C CYS A 12 -22.48 -2.39 22.43
N ILE A 13 -21.23 -2.19 22.84
CA ILE A 13 -20.15 -1.76 21.93
C ILE A 13 -19.77 -2.88 20.98
N ARG A 14 -19.78 -4.10 21.46
CA ARG A 14 -19.28 -5.28 20.75
C ARG A 14 -20.08 -5.61 19.48
N ASP A 15 -21.40 -5.50 19.53
CA ASP A 15 -22.28 -5.86 18.44
C ASP A 15 -23.10 -4.67 17.91
N SER A 16 -22.68 -3.44 18.26
CA SER A 16 -23.42 -2.23 17.92
C SER A 16 -23.13 -1.78 16.49
N LEU A 17 -24.20 -1.64 15.72
CA LEU A 17 -24.16 -0.98 14.40
C LEU A 17 -23.88 0.53 14.50
N HIS A 18 -23.96 1.11 15.71
CA HIS A 18 -23.76 2.53 15.98
C HIS A 18 -22.29 2.89 16.28
N VAL A 19 -21.39 1.89 16.35
CA VAL A 19 -19.95 2.08 16.61
C VAL A 19 -19.16 1.89 15.32
N CYS A 20 -18.48 2.94 14.87
CA CYS A 20 -17.59 2.89 13.72
C CYS A 20 -16.16 2.61 14.16
N MET A 21 -15.65 1.44 13.86
CA MET A 21 -14.24 1.08 14.06
C MET A 21 -13.49 1.17 12.74
N THR A 22 -12.39 1.92 12.71
CA THR A 22 -11.58 2.08 11.49
C THR A 22 -10.10 1.99 11.78
N ASP A 23 -9.39 1.37 10.85
CA ASP A 23 -7.94 1.30 10.82
C ASP A 23 -7.43 0.99 9.41
N ALA A 24 -6.13 1.23 9.16
CA ALA A 24 -5.51 0.93 7.89
C ALA A 24 -4.39 -0.09 8.02
N THR A 25 -4.32 -1.00 7.06
CA THR A 25 -3.22 -1.96 6.94
C THR A 25 -2.62 -1.93 5.54
N CYS A 26 -1.42 -2.49 5.37
CA CYS A 26 -0.83 -2.72 4.07
C CYS A 26 -0.85 -4.23 3.76
N TYR A 27 -1.36 -4.57 2.57
CA TYR A 27 -1.24 -5.89 1.96
C TYR A 27 -0.12 -5.83 0.94
N GLU A 28 0.96 -6.57 1.20
CA GLU A 28 2.19 -6.43 0.42
C GLU A 28 2.09 -7.12 -0.94
N SER A 29 2.55 -6.43 -1.97
CA SER A 29 2.76 -7.05 -3.29
C SER A 29 3.94 -8.02 -3.23
N HIS A 30 3.81 -9.20 -3.85
CA HIS A 30 4.90 -10.16 -3.96
C HIS A 30 5.97 -9.65 -4.94
N MET A 31 6.93 -8.89 -4.42
CA MET A 31 8.04 -8.34 -5.20
C MET A 31 9.36 -8.46 -4.41
N ARG A 32 10.48 -8.44 -5.14
CA ARG A 32 11.79 -8.34 -4.50
C ARG A 32 11.88 -7.01 -3.78
N PHE A 33 12.59 -6.97 -2.65
CA PHE A 33 12.89 -5.70 -1.99
C PHE A 33 13.60 -4.77 -2.99
N PRO A 34 12.99 -3.63 -3.35
CA PRO A 34 13.52 -2.76 -4.37
C PRO A 34 14.76 -2.01 -3.88
N THR A 35 15.76 -1.95 -4.75
CA THR A 35 16.92 -1.08 -4.59
C THR A 35 17.17 -0.39 -5.91
N ASP A 36 17.78 0.81 -5.90
CA ASP A 36 18.13 1.55 -7.12
C ASP A 36 18.93 0.70 -8.11
N MET A 37 19.86 -0.10 -7.58
CA MET A 37 20.70 -0.98 -8.41
C MET A 37 19.88 -2.03 -9.14
N LYS A 38 18.90 -2.65 -8.47
CA LYS A 38 18.01 -3.64 -9.10
C LYS A 38 17.09 -2.99 -10.13
N LEU A 39 16.53 -1.83 -9.80
CA LEU A 39 15.64 -1.09 -10.70
C LEU A 39 16.39 -0.68 -11.97
N LEU A 40 17.60 -0.11 -11.85
CA LEU A 40 18.44 0.24 -12.98
C LEU A 40 18.80 -1.00 -13.80
N TRP A 41 19.15 -2.13 -13.14
CA TRP A 41 19.48 -3.36 -13.84
C TRP A 41 18.30 -3.90 -14.65
N GLU A 42 17.09 -3.94 -14.11
CA GLU A 42 15.87 -4.35 -14.82
C GLU A 42 15.62 -3.48 -16.06
N CYS A 43 15.84 -2.16 -15.96
CA CYS A 43 15.73 -1.24 -17.09
C CYS A 43 16.78 -1.53 -18.20
N LEU A 44 18.05 -1.71 -17.79
CA LEU A 44 19.14 -1.98 -18.71
C LEU A 44 18.96 -3.30 -19.46
N GLU A 45 18.63 -4.35 -18.72
CA GLU A 45 18.41 -5.69 -19.27
C GLU A 45 17.24 -5.68 -20.27
N TRP A 46 16.14 -5.02 -19.94
CA TRP A 46 14.98 -4.91 -20.82
C TRP A 46 15.31 -4.16 -22.11
N LEU A 47 15.94 -2.99 -22.01
CA LEU A 47 16.32 -2.20 -23.19
C LEU A 47 17.32 -2.94 -24.08
N TYR A 48 18.39 -3.46 -23.50
CA TYR A 48 19.39 -4.18 -24.29
C TYR A 48 18.81 -5.39 -25.01
N ARG A 49 17.96 -6.18 -24.34
CA ARG A 49 17.28 -7.33 -24.93
C ARG A 49 16.38 -6.93 -26.08
N HIS A 50 15.68 -5.79 -25.97
CA HIS A 50 14.81 -5.29 -27.06
C HIS A 50 15.63 -4.70 -28.22
N ILE A 51 16.69 -3.96 -27.95
CA ILE A 51 17.62 -3.49 -28.99
C ILE A 51 18.15 -4.69 -29.80
N CYS A 52 18.66 -5.73 -29.13
CA CYS A 52 19.12 -6.94 -29.79
C CYS A 52 18.06 -7.61 -30.64
N ARG A 53 16.81 -7.69 -30.14
CA ARG A 53 15.67 -8.27 -30.84
C ARG A 53 15.29 -7.45 -32.10
N HIS A 54 15.24 -6.12 -31.96
CA HIS A 54 14.95 -5.23 -33.09
C HIS A 54 16.03 -5.30 -34.17
N CYS A 55 17.30 -5.22 -33.78
CA CYS A 55 18.42 -5.34 -34.73
C CYS A 55 18.40 -6.69 -35.48
N LYS A 56 18.07 -7.80 -34.78
CA LYS A 56 17.92 -9.11 -35.43
C LYS A 56 16.75 -9.14 -36.38
N LYS A 57 15.59 -8.52 -36.03
CA LYS A 57 14.40 -8.48 -36.90
C LYS A 57 14.61 -7.63 -38.14
N LEU A 58 15.40 -6.58 -38.05
CA LEU A 58 15.70 -5.62 -39.10
C LEU A 58 16.93 -5.98 -39.94
N ASP A 59 17.63 -7.04 -39.55
CA ASP A 59 18.94 -7.45 -40.11
C ASP A 59 19.98 -6.33 -40.16
N ILE A 60 20.03 -5.53 -39.04
CA ILE A 60 20.97 -4.44 -38.89
C ILE A 60 22.02 -4.74 -37.83
N ARG A 61 23.19 -4.12 -37.98
CA ARG A 61 24.27 -4.23 -36.97
C ARG A 61 23.88 -3.61 -35.67
N ARG A 62 24.13 -4.33 -34.54
CA ARG A 62 23.87 -3.81 -33.20
C ARG A 62 24.75 -2.59 -32.89
N PRO A 63 24.18 -1.50 -32.34
CA PRO A 63 24.96 -0.34 -31.92
C PRO A 63 25.93 -0.69 -30.79
N ARG A 64 27.13 -0.13 -30.85
CA ARG A 64 28.18 -0.38 -29.83
C ARG A 64 27.78 0.25 -28.49
N ASN A 65 27.84 -0.54 -27.44
CA ASN A 65 27.63 -0.08 -26.06
C ASN A 65 28.46 -0.93 -25.07
N LYS A 66 28.49 -0.50 -23.81
CA LYS A 66 29.25 -1.17 -22.73
C LYS A 66 28.37 -2.08 -21.88
N TYR A 67 27.31 -2.68 -22.45
CA TYR A 67 26.37 -3.49 -21.68
C TYR A 67 27.05 -4.70 -21.01
N ALA A 68 27.84 -5.47 -21.75
CA ALA A 68 28.53 -6.65 -21.22
C ALA A 68 29.44 -6.30 -20.05
N ASP A 69 30.27 -5.29 -20.18
CA ASP A 69 31.19 -4.82 -19.15
C ASP A 69 30.46 -4.33 -17.86
N VAL A 70 29.33 -3.62 -18.03
CA VAL A 70 28.50 -3.21 -16.89
C VAL A 70 27.78 -4.42 -16.26
N ALA A 71 27.35 -5.40 -17.07
CA ALA A 71 26.71 -6.63 -16.61
C ALA A 71 27.68 -7.44 -15.71
N ASP A 72 28.91 -7.67 -16.16
CA ASP A 72 29.94 -8.41 -15.41
C ASP A 72 30.28 -7.68 -14.10
N THR A 73 30.42 -6.35 -14.16
CA THR A 73 30.64 -5.53 -12.96
C THR A 73 29.46 -5.64 -11.97
N CYS A 74 28.21 -5.63 -12.47
CA CYS A 74 27.02 -5.76 -11.66
C CYS A 74 26.92 -7.14 -11.01
N LEU A 75 27.17 -8.21 -11.75
CA LEU A 75 27.23 -9.57 -11.23
C LEU A 75 28.29 -9.74 -10.12
N SER A 76 29.49 -9.23 -10.36
CA SER A 76 30.59 -9.23 -9.40
C SER A 76 30.24 -8.42 -8.13
N TYR A 77 29.55 -7.29 -8.28
CA TYR A 77 29.06 -6.48 -7.17
C TYR A 77 27.98 -7.21 -6.36
N CYS A 78 27.06 -7.91 -7.02
CA CYS A 78 25.98 -8.64 -6.35
C CYS A 78 26.49 -9.82 -5.50
N LYS A 79 27.57 -10.46 -5.90
CA LYS A 79 28.21 -11.56 -5.16
C LYS A 79 28.89 -11.11 -3.87
N LYS A 80 29.22 -9.82 -3.73
CA LYS A 80 29.93 -9.29 -2.55
C LYS A 80 29.01 -9.12 -1.36
N ARG A 81 29.39 -9.70 -0.21
CA ARG A 81 28.66 -9.55 1.06
C ARG A 81 28.80 -8.12 1.62
N LYS A 82 30.01 -7.57 1.64
CA LYS A 82 30.27 -6.18 2.05
C LYS A 82 30.47 -5.28 0.81
N ARG A 83 29.70 -4.21 0.73
CA ARG A 83 29.68 -3.29 -0.41
C ARG A 83 30.14 -1.91 0.03
N LYS A 84 31.29 -1.45 -0.48
CA LYS A 84 31.80 -0.10 -0.20
C LYS A 84 30.91 0.95 -0.89
N ALA A 85 30.55 2.01 -0.19
CA ALA A 85 29.69 3.08 -0.70
C ALA A 85 30.25 3.73 -1.99
N SER A 86 31.56 3.95 -2.05
CA SER A 86 32.25 4.50 -3.23
C SER A 86 32.05 3.62 -4.47
N ARG A 87 32.22 2.29 -4.34
CA ARG A 87 31.99 1.33 -5.44
C ARG A 87 30.53 1.30 -5.88
N THR A 88 29.59 1.35 -4.91
CA THR A 88 28.15 1.43 -5.20
C THR A 88 27.84 2.69 -6.01
N ARG A 89 28.35 3.85 -5.60
CA ARG A 89 28.17 5.13 -6.30
C ARG A 89 28.78 5.10 -7.71
N MET A 90 29.97 4.55 -7.85
CA MET A 90 30.62 4.41 -9.16
C MET A 90 29.83 3.52 -10.12
N LEU A 91 29.39 2.35 -9.66
CA LEU A 91 28.58 1.44 -10.46
C LEU A 91 27.22 2.06 -10.82
N LYS A 92 26.54 2.72 -9.87
CA LYS A 92 25.30 3.44 -10.12
C LYS A 92 25.46 4.49 -11.22
N ARG A 93 26.54 5.28 -11.18
CA ARG A 93 26.86 6.26 -12.24
C ARG A 93 27.04 5.60 -13.62
N ARG A 94 27.76 4.46 -13.68
CA ARG A 94 27.96 3.71 -14.93
C ARG A 94 26.63 3.18 -15.48
N MET A 95 25.77 2.66 -14.62
CA MET A 95 24.45 2.16 -15.01
C MET A 95 23.53 3.27 -15.52
N ILE A 96 23.49 4.44 -14.88
CA ILE A 96 22.72 5.60 -15.34
C ILE A 96 23.18 6.06 -16.72
N ARG A 97 24.51 6.19 -16.94
CA ARG A 97 25.07 6.58 -18.25
C ARG A 97 24.77 5.55 -19.34
N LEU A 98 24.83 4.26 -19.00
CA LEU A 98 24.49 3.19 -19.94
C LEU A 98 22.98 3.20 -20.26
N LEU A 99 22.12 3.42 -19.27
CA LEU A 99 20.67 3.51 -19.45
C LEU A 99 20.29 4.64 -20.41
N GLU A 100 20.92 5.81 -20.23
CA GLU A 100 20.75 6.95 -21.14
C GLU A 100 21.19 6.61 -22.56
N LYS A 101 22.37 6.00 -22.72
CA LYS A 101 22.86 5.58 -24.03
C LYS A 101 21.95 4.56 -24.71
N LEU A 102 21.45 3.56 -23.99
CA LEU A 102 20.53 2.55 -24.53
C LEU A 102 19.17 3.16 -24.91
N LEU A 103 18.69 4.17 -24.19
CA LEU A 103 17.48 4.91 -24.58
C LEU A 103 17.69 5.69 -25.87
N ILE A 104 18.83 6.38 -26.05
CA ILE A 104 19.19 7.08 -27.30
C ILE A 104 19.23 6.08 -28.46
N GLN A 105 19.92 4.95 -28.30
CA GLN A 105 19.99 3.90 -29.33
C GLN A 105 18.60 3.32 -29.67
N MET A 106 17.72 3.18 -28.69
CA MET A 106 16.34 2.75 -28.91
C MET A 106 15.55 3.81 -29.68
N ASP A 107 15.75 5.10 -29.37
CA ASP A 107 15.09 6.20 -30.07
C ASP A 107 15.55 6.32 -31.53
N GLU A 108 16.83 6.11 -31.80
CA GLU A 108 17.38 6.04 -33.15
C GLU A 108 16.68 4.90 -33.95
N ILE A 109 16.62 3.70 -33.38
CA ILE A 109 15.94 2.56 -34.02
C ILE A 109 14.45 2.85 -34.26
N HIS A 110 13.78 3.50 -33.32
CA HIS A 110 12.36 3.86 -33.46
C HIS A 110 12.15 4.93 -34.53
N ARG A 111 13.03 5.92 -34.61
CA ARG A 111 12.99 6.97 -35.63
C ARG A 111 13.20 6.41 -37.03
N ASP A 112 14.24 5.58 -37.18
CA ASP A 112 14.69 5.13 -38.51
C ASP A 112 13.85 3.95 -39.03
N TYR A 113 13.29 3.11 -38.13
CA TYR A 113 12.58 1.87 -38.50
C TYR A 113 11.19 1.74 -37.86
N GLY A 114 10.65 2.81 -37.31
CA GLY A 114 9.37 2.77 -36.57
C GLY A 114 8.18 2.33 -37.39
N ALA A 115 8.19 2.60 -38.70
CA ALA A 115 7.14 2.16 -39.63
C ALA A 115 7.11 0.62 -39.81
N VAL A 116 8.25 -0.05 -39.65
CA VAL A 116 8.39 -1.51 -39.82
C VAL A 116 8.17 -2.26 -38.53
N LEU A 117 8.45 -1.60 -37.38
CA LEU A 117 8.36 -2.17 -36.05
C LEU A 117 6.98 -1.85 -35.42
N GLN A 118 6.14 -2.87 -35.33
CA GLN A 118 4.88 -2.74 -34.58
C GLN A 118 5.12 -2.84 -33.10
N TYR A 119 4.66 -1.84 -32.34
CA TYR A 119 4.81 -1.78 -30.88
C TYR A 119 3.47 -1.97 -30.18
N THR A 120 3.44 -2.88 -29.20
CA THR A 120 2.27 -3.04 -28.33
C THR A 120 2.16 -1.86 -27.36
N GLN A 121 0.94 -1.60 -26.87
CA GLN A 121 0.73 -0.57 -25.83
C GLN A 121 1.57 -0.85 -24.57
N ASP A 122 1.71 -2.11 -24.17
CA ASP A 122 2.52 -2.51 -23.02
C ASP A 122 4.01 -2.20 -23.21
N TYR A 123 4.53 -2.39 -24.43
CA TYR A 123 5.91 -2.01 -24.77
C TYR A 123 6.11 -0.50 -24.63
N GLN A 124 5.24 0.30 -25.22
CA GLN A 124 5.33 1.77 -25.18
C GLN A 124 5.20 2.29 -23.73
N LYS A 125 4.27 1.73 -22.98
CA LYS A 125 4.08 2.04 -21.57
C LYS A 125 5.35 1.71 -20.76
N ARG A 126 5.95 0.55 -20.97
CA ARG A 126 7.17 0.14 -20.28
C ARG A 126 8.35 1.05 -20.62
N LEU A 127 8.50 1.41 -21.89
CA LEU A 127 9.53 2.36 -22.31
C LEU A 127 9.35 3.74 -21.65
N SER A 128 8.11 4.23 -21.57
CA SER A 128 7.82 5.50 -20.88
C SER A 128 8.16 5.45 -19.38
N ILE A 129 7.94 4.30 -18.73
CA ILE A 129 8.30 4.09 -17.32
C ILE A 129 9.83 4.09 -17.17
N ILE A 130 10.57 3.42 -18.06
CA ILE A 130 12.03 3.39 -18.03
C ILE A 130 12.62 4.80 -18.19
N ARG A 131 12.04 5.65 -19.05
CA ARG A 131 12.45 7.06 -19.16
C ARG A 131 12.24 7.83 -17.85
N LYS A 132 11.09 7.64 -17.19
CA LYS A 132 10.83 8.23 -15.88
C LYS A 132 11.83 7.75 -14.82
N VAL A 133 12.18 6.46 -14.85
CA VAL A 133 13.21 5.90 -13.95
C VAL A 133 14.57 6.54 -14.21
N LEU A 134 14.98 6.79 -15.48
CA LEU A 134 16.25 7.49 -15.77
C LEU A 134 16.26 8.88 -15.13
N VAL A 135 15.19 9.67 -15.31
CA VAL A 135 15.09 11.02 -14.71
C VAL A 135 15.19 10.94 -13.19
N GLN A 136 14.38 10.06 -12.58
CA GLN A 136 14.38 9.81 -11.14
C GLN A 136 15.77 9.47 -10.60
N GLU A 137 16.47 8.54 -11.25
CA GLU A 137 17.76 8.06 -10.77
C GLU A 137 18.89 9.10 -10.96
N LYS A 138 18.80 9.95 -11.98
CA LYS A 138 19.68 11.13 -12.15
C LYS A 138 19.47 12.13 -11.01
N GLU A 139 18.23 12.52 -10.72
CA GLU A 139 17.91 13.45 -9.64
C GLU A 139 18.37 12.92 -8.27
N MET A 140 18.08 11.65 -7.99
CA MET A 140 18.51 11.00 -6.74
C MET A 140 20.02 10.87 -6.64
N PHE A 141 20.73 10.67 -7.76
CA PHE A 141 22.19 10.60 -7.79
C PHE A 141 22.84 11.96 -7.48
N GLU A 142 22.16 13.04 -7.85
CA GLU A 142 22.55 14.44 -7.54
C GLU A 142 22.10 14.88 -6.14
N GLY A 143 21.46 13.99 -5.36
CA GLY A 143 21.01 14.26 -3.99
C GLY A 143 19.64 14.93 -3.89
N ARG A 144 18.92 15.12 -5.01
CA ARG A 144 17.56 15.67 -4.99
C ARG A 144 16.55 14.65 -4.49
N LYS A 145 15.54 15.11 -3.77
CA LYS A 145 14.41 14.28 -3.33
C LYS A 145 13.40 14.14 -4.48
N VAL A 146 13.02 12.91 -4.78
CA VAL A 146 12.00 12.60 -5.79
C VAL A 146 10.71 12.21 -5.10
N SER A 147 9.64 12.96 -5.39
CA SER A 147 8.28 12.57 -5.02
C SER A 147 7.76 11.47 -5.94
N ASP A 148 6.83 10.63 -5.47
CA ASP A 148 6.18 9.58 -6.27
C ASP A 148 7.16 8.56 -6.90
N ARG A 149 8.20 8.18 -6.13
CA ARG A 149 9.29 7.32 -6.57
C ARG A 149 8.82 5.96 -7.09
N ILE A 150 9.18 5.62 -8.33
CA ILE A 150 9.00 4.30 -8.93
C ILE A 150 10.00 3.33 -8.30
N VAL A 151 9.53 2.17 -7.87
CA VAL A 151 10.36 1.13 -7.21
C VAL A 151 10.43 -0.17 -8.00
N SER A 152 9.59 -0.34 -9.01
CA SER A 152 9.58 -1.50 -9.92
C SER A 152 9.05 -1.09 -11.28
N VAL A 153 9.66 -1.61 -12.34
CA VAL A 153 9.20 -1.39 -13.71
C VAL A 153 7.91 -2.16 -13.98
N ASP A 154 7.81 -3.39 -13.49
CA ASP A 154 6.62 -4.24 -13.67
C ASP A 154 5.44 -3.74 -12.85
N ARG A 155 5.69 -3.36 -11.59
CA ARG A 155 4.69 -2.81 -10.67
C ARG A 155 4.88 -1.31 -10.48
N HIS A 156 4.87 -0.59 -11.59
CA HIS A 156 5.11 0.87 -11.62
C HIS A 156 4.08 1.69 -10.84
N TYR A 157 2.97 1.10 -10.44
CA TYR A 157 1.93 1.71 -9.60
C TYR A 157 2.23 1.62 -8.09
N VAL A 158 3.08 0.70 -7.66
CA VAL A 158 3.46 0.54 -6.24
C VAL A 158 4.42 1.63 -5.82
N ARG A 159 4.19 2.18 -4.63
CA ARG A 159 5.05 3.19 -4.00
C ARG A 159 5.50 2.73 -2.62
N PRO A 160 6.65 3.25 -2.13
CA PRO A 160 7.07 2.99 -0.77
C PRO A 160 6.04 3.58 0.22
N ILE A 161 5.54 2.75 1.12
CA ILE A 161 4.68 3.15 2.23
C ILE A 161 5.53 3.12 3.49
N VAL A 162 5.88 4.31 3.99
CA VAL A 162 6.68 4.44 5.20
C VAL A 162 5.78 4.15 6.41
N ARG A 163 6.23 3.24 7.26
CA ARG A 163 5.60 2.91 8.55
C ARG A 163 6.61 3.10 9.66
N GLY A 164 6.22 3.76 10.73
CA GLY A 164 7.08 4.00 11.91
C GLY A 164 7.36 2.75 12.76
N LYS A 165 7.46 1.55 12.16
CA LYS A 165 7.75 0.30 12.87
C LYS A 165 9.25 0.01 12.85
N GLU A 166 9.82 -0.41 13.98
CA GLU A 166 11.23 -0.73 14.13
C GLU A 166 11.70 -1.84 13.19
N THR A 167 10.93 -2.91 13.06
CA THR A 167 11.30 -4.10 12.28
C THR A 167 11.18 -3.92 10.77
N LYS A 168 10.28 -3.04 10.31
CA LYS A 168 10.03 -2.83 8.89
C LYS A 168 9.56 -1.41 8.62
N SER A 169 10.50 -0.55 8.29
CA SER A 169 10.25 0.88 8.08
C SER A 169 9.47 1.21 6.81
N VAL A 170 9.52 0.33 5.79
CA VAL A 170 8.87 0.56 4.48
C VAL A 170 8.18 -0.71 4.00
N GLU A 171 6.94 -0.59 3.56
CA GLU A 171 6.14 -1.64 2.93
C GLU A 171 5.84 -1.28 1.47
N PHE A 172 5.67 -2.31 0.62
CA PHE A 172 5.40 -2.17 -0.81
C PHE A 172 4.16 -2.97 -1.18
N GLY A 173 3.05 -2.29 -1.44
CA GLY A 173 1.77 -2.94 -1.73
C GLY A 173 0.61 -1.95 -1.65
N ALA A 174 -0.59 -2.48 -1.45
CA ALA A 174 -1.79 -1.67 -1.29
C ALA A 174 -2.03 -1.31 0.18
N LYS A 175 -2.08 -0.02 0.49
CA LYS A 175 -2.62 0.47 1.77
C LYS A 175 -4.14 0.49 1.68
N VAL A 176 -4.78 -0.19 2.61
CA VAL A 176 -6.24 -0.35 2.66
C VAL A 176 -6.74 0.19 3.98
N ASN A 177 -7.69 1.13 3.91
CA ASN A 177 -8.44 1.62 5.05
C ASN A 177 -9.74 0.83 5.16
N ASN A 178 -9.95 0.17 6.28
CA ASN A 178 -11.11 -0.66 6.54
C ASN A 178 -11.98 -0.05 7.63
N ILE A 179 -13.30 -0.25 7.50
CA ILE A 179 -14.22 -0.18 8.63
C ILE A 179 -14.62 -1.59 9.02
N GLN A 180 -14.88 -1.80 10.30
CA GLN A 180 -15.42 -3.06 10.79
C GLN A 180 -16.71 -2.84 11.54
N ILE A 181 -17.74 -3.61 11.15
CA ILE A 181 -19.07 -3.56 11.70
C ILE A 181 -19.43 -4.99 12.12
N ASN A 182 -19.66 -5.20 13.40
CA ASN A 182 -19.95 -6.51 13.94
C ASN A 182 -19.00 -7.63 13.46
N GLY A 183 -17.71 -7.33 13.41
CA GLY A 183 -16.66 -8.24 12.95
C GLY A 183 -16.51 -8.35 11.42
N ILE A 184 -17.45 -7.85 10.64
CA ILE A 184 -17.38 -7.85 9.18
C ILE A 184 -16.58 -6.64 8.70
N SER A 185 -15.58 -6.88 7.88
CA SER A 185 -14.68 -5.85 7.34
C SER A 185 -15.17 -5.32 5.99
N PHE A 186 -15.18 -4.00 5.84
CA PHE A 186 -15.52 -3.32 4.58
C PHE A 186 -14.39 -2.41 4.17
N ILE A 187 -14.01 -2.45 2.89
CA ILE A 187 -12.96 -1.60 2.31
C ILE A 187 -13.53 -0.20 2.09
N GLU A 188 -13.05 0.79 2.85
CA GLU A 188 -13.42 2.19 2.64
C GLU A 188 -12.53 2.84 1.57
N HIS A 189 -11.22 2.52 1.59
CA HIS A 189 -10.28 3.07 0.62
C HIS A 189 -9.13 2.12 0.37
N ILE A 190 -8.67 2.05 -0.89
CA ILE A 190 -7.50 1.29 -1.30
C ILE A 190 -6.59 2.16 -2.18
N SER A 191 -5.29 2.15 -1.91
CA SER A 191 -4.31 2.88 -2.71
C SER A 191 -2.95 2.20 -2.66
N PHE A 192 -2.25 2.20 -3.80
CA PHE A 192 -0.84 1.78 -3.89
C PHE A 192 0.14 2.92 -3.58
N LYS A 193 -0.38 4.10 -3.27
CA LYS A 193 0.37 5.24 -2.77
C LYS A 193 0.05 5.45 -1.29
N ALA A 194 1.02 5.94 -0.54
CA ALA A 194 0.79 6.33 0.84
C ALA A 194 -0.30 7.42 0.90
N PHE A 195 -1.26 7.24 1.79
CA PHE A 195 -2.26 8.25 2.12
C PHE A 195 -2.36 8.43 3.63
N ASN A 196 -2.77 9.62 4.04
CA ASN A 196 -3.05 9.88 5.45
C ASN A 196 -4.43 9.30 5.80
N GLU A 197 -4.45 8.24 6.58
CA GLU A 197 -5.69 7.59 7.05
C GLU A 197 -6.50 8.49 7.98
N GLY A 198 -5.82 9.39 8.73
CA GLY A 198 -6.49 10.30 9.64
C GLY A 198 -7.52 11.23 8.99
N ILE A 199 -7.43 11.49 7.68
CA ILE A 199 -8.43 12.30 6.97
C ILE A 199 -9.66 11.49 6.52
N ARG A 200 -9.63 10.15 6.70
CA ARG A 200 -10.66 9.24 6.18
C ARG A 200 -11.83 9.01 7.14
N LEU A 201 -11.72 9.38 8.43
CA LEU A 201 -12.74 9.10 9.45
C LEU A 201 -14.16 9.51 9.04
N LYS A 202 -14.32 10.70 8.49
CA LYS A 202 -15.62 11.19 8.01
C LYS A 202 -16.22 10.28 6.94
N ASN A 203 -15.39 9.77 6.03
CA ASN A 203 -15.82 8.86 4.97
C ASN A 203 -16.18 7.48 5.54
N CYS A 204 -15.42 6.98 6.53
CA CYS A 204 -15.72 5.75 7.25
C CYS A 204 -17.10 5.81 7.90
N ILE A 205 -17.38 6.86 8.65
CA ILE A 205 -18.67 7.08 9.32
C ILE A 205 -19.81 7.17 8.30
N ARG A 206 -19.63 7.95 7.23
CA ARG A 206 -20.63 8.08 6.17
C ARG A 206 -20.90 6.74 5.46
N MET A 207 -19.86 5.97 5.17
CA MET A 207 -19.98 4.66 4.55
C MET A 207 -20.79 3.71 5.44
N GLN A 208 -20.47 3.65 6.74
CA GLN A 208 -21.21 2.80 7.68
C GLN A 208 -22.68 3.21 7.78
N GLN A 209 -22.96 4.50 7.92
CA GLN A 209 -24.35 5.01 7.98
C GLN A 209 -25.12 4.71 6.69
N LYS A 210 -24.47 4.77 5.53
CA LYS A 210 -25.07 4.42 4.24
C LYS A 210 -25.37 2.93 4.14
N LEU A 211 -24.45 2.07 4.59
CA LEU A 211 -24.59 0.61 4.53
C LEU A 211 -25.65 0.09 5.52
N MET A 212 -25.59 0.55 6.76
CA MET A 212 -26.40 0.00 7.85
C MET A 212 -27.71 0.78 8.07
N LYS A 213 -27.89 1.93 7.45
CA LYS A 213 -29.06 2.82 7.63
C LYS A 213 -29.28 3.25 9.08
N VAL A 214 -28.23 3.31 9.87
CA VAL A 214 -28.25 3.73 11.28
C VAL A 214 -27.27 4.89 11.52
N ARG A 215 -27.58 5.71 12.52
CA ARG A 215 -26.70 6.81 12.94
C ARG A 215 -25.53 6.25 13.75
N VAL A 216 -24.29 6.64 13.39
CA VAL A 216 -23.10 6.35 14.20
C VAL A 216 -23.05 7.31 15.39
N THR A 217 -22.94 6.76 16.59
CA THR A 217 -22.84 7.51 17.85
C THR A 217 -21.47 7.43 18.49
N CYS A 218 -20.68 6.40 18.13
CA CYS A 218 -19.32 6.21 18.63
C CYS A 218 -18.35 5.93 17.47
N ALA A 219 -17.11 6.40 17.56
CA ALA A 219 -16.06 6.13 16.59
C ALA A 219 -14.73 5.76 17.29
N ALA A 220 -14.14 4.64 16.86
CA ALA A 220 -12.85 4.16 17.32
C ALA A 220 -11.82 4.18 16.19
N GLY A 221 -10.74 4.90 16.40
CA GLY A 221 -9.56 4.97 15.54
C GLY A 221 -8.31 5.12 16.41
N ASP A 222 -7.14 4.91 15.81
CA ASP A 222 -5.87 5.16 16.51
C ASP A 222 -5.58 6.68 16.63
N SER A 223 -4.41 7.02 17.19
CA SER A 223 -4.02 8.42 17.44
C SER A 223 -3.94 9.28 16.17
N ILE A 224 -3.70 8.69 15.00
CA ILE A 224 -3.60 9.41 13.71
C ILE A 224 -4.95 10.02 13.28
N TYR A 225 -6.07 9.37 13.70
CA TYR A 225 -7.42 9.89 13.45
C TYR A 225 -7.78 11.04 14.40
N ALA A 226 -7.05 11.25 15.49
CA ALA A 226 -7.35 12.25 16.52
C ALA A 226 -6.95 13.69 16.13
N ASN A 227 -7.03 14.04 14.84
CA ASN A 227 -6.75 15.39 14.35
C ASN A 227 -7.89 16.39 14.63
N ASN A 228 -7.62 17.69 14.52
CA ASN A 228 -8.58 18.72 14.87
C ASN A 228 -9.84 18.71 13.99
N ALA A 229 -9.71 18.37 12.71
CA ALA A 229 -10.84 18.30 11.79
C ALA A 229 -11.84 17.20 12.19
N ASN A 230 -11.31 16.00 12.52
CA ASN A 230 -12.13 14.89 12.99
C ASN A 230 -12.76 15.18 14.35
N ARG A 231 -12.04 15.83 15.27
CA ARG A 231 -12.60 16.26 16.57
C ARG A 231 -13.77 17.22 16.40
N LYS A 232 -13.60 18.26 15.57
CA LYS A 232 -14.68 19.21 15.25
C LYS A 232 -15.89 18.50 14.63
N TYR A 233 -15.64 17.59 13.69
CA TYR A 233 -16.70 16.80 13.06
C TYR A 233 -17.45 15.94 14.08
N CYS A 234 -16.75 15.16 14.91
CA CYS A 234 -17.40 14.30 15.91
C CYS A 234 -18.17 15.11 16.95
N THR A 235 -17.63 16.22 17.45
CA THR A 235 -18.32 17.13 18.36
C THR A 235 -19.61 17.70 17.73
N LYS A 236 -19.51 18.18 16.49
CA LYS A 236 -20.68 18.73 15.75
C LYS A 236 -21.84 17.73 15.64
N TYR A 237 -21.53 16.45 15.44
CA TYR A 237 -22.53 15.41 15.25
C TYR A 237 -22.81 14.57 16.50
N GLY A 238 -22.29 14.95 17.67
CA GLY A 238 -22.52 14.24 18.94
C GLY A 238 -21.93 12.82 18.94
N ILE A 239 -20.80 12.60 18.24
CA ILE A 239 -20.14 11.29 18.15
C ILE A 239 -19.07 11.19 19.22
N SER A 240 -19.20 10.24 20.12
CA SER A 240 -18.17 9.90 21.13
C SER A 240 -16.99 9.20 20.46
N THR A 241 -15.76 9.44 20.94
CA THR A 241 -14.57 8.93 20.28
C THR A 241 -13.56 8.30 21.24
N SER A 242 -12.72 7.39 20.70
CA SER A 242 -11.53 6.87 21.39
C SER A 242 -10.41 7.92 21.56
N PHE A 243 -10.61 9.18 21.16
CA PHE A 243 -9.55 10.19 21.15
C PHE A 243 -9.31 10.79 22.53
N VAL A 244 -8.03 10.88 22.91
CA VAL A 244 -7.64 11.58 24.13
C VAL A 244 -8.03 13.05 24.01
N ARG A 245 -8.69 13.60 25.03
CA ARG A 245 -9.09 15.00 25.07
C ARG A 245 -7.87 15.93 25.06
N LYS A 246 -8.01 17.06 24.42
CA LYS A 246 -7.05 18.16 24.50
C LYS A 246 -7.55 19.19 25.51
N GLY A 247 -6.66 19.70 26.35
CA GLY A 247 -6.95 20.74 27.35
C GLY A 247 -7.44 20.20 28.70
N ARG A 248 -8.01 21.08 29.53
CA ARG A 248 -8.42 20.79 30.90
C ARG A 248 -9.49 19.69 30.97
N ALA A 249 -9.38 18.81 31.97
CA ALA A 249 -10.36 17.76 32.20
C ALA A 249 -11.74 18.34 32.51
N ALA A 250 -12.78 17.73 31.96
CA ALA A 250 -14.16 18.07 32.23
C ALA A 250 -14.70 17.20 33.38
N LYS A 251 -15.83 17.58 33.96
CA LYS A 251 -16.47 16.83 35.07
C LYS A 251 -16.76 15.36 34.71
N ASP A 252 -17.02 15.07 33.43
CA ASP A 252 -17.31 13.73 32.86
C ASP A 252 -16.07 12.97 32.37
N GLU A 253 -14.85 13.45 32.68
CA GLU A 253 -13.61 12.86 32.13
C GLU A 253 -13.39 11.41 32.58
N HIS A 254 -13.82 11.03 33.78
CA HIS A 254 -13.72 9.64 34.24
C HIS A 254 -14.54 8.70 33.32
N MET A 255 -15.81 9.03 33.06
CA MET A 255 -16.70 8.27 32.20
C MET A 255 -16.14 8.18 30.76
N ARG A 256 -15.63 9.30 30.25
CA ARG A 256 -14.97 9.34 28.92
C ARG A 256 -13.70 8.51 28.86
N LYS A 257 -12.94 8.43 29.94
CA LYS A 257 -11.73 7.58 30.00
C LYS A 257 -12.09 6.11 29.91
N VAL A 258 -13.13 5.67 30.59
CA VAL A 258 -13.65 4.29 30.52
C VAL A 258 -14.10 3.97 29.09
N LEU A 259 -14.96 4.80 28.50
CA LEU A 259 -15.43 4.60 27.10
C LEU A 259 -14.27 4.58 26.10
N ARG A 260 -13.28 5.46 26.24
CA ARG A 260 -12.08 5.45 25.40
C ARG A 260 -11.31 4.14 25.52
N GLY A 261 -11.14 3.65 26.75
CA GLY A 261 -10.47 2.38 27.01
C GLY A 261 -11.15 1.23 26.29
N GLU A 262 -12.47 1.14 26.44
CA GLU A 262 -13.28 0.11 25.78
C GLU A 262 -13.23 0.20 24.24
N LEU A 263 -13.46 1.39 23.69
CA LEU A 263 -13.40 1.61 22.24
C LEU A 263 -12.00 1.26 21.66
N SER A 264 -10.94 1.61 22.37
CA SER A 264 -9.56 1.32 21.95
C SER A 264 -9.26 -0.17 22.03
N ARG A 265 -9.70 -0.85 23.10
CA ARG A 265 -9.54 -2.29 23.30
C ARG A 265 -10.27 -3.08 22.22
N GLU A 266 -11.56 -2.80 22.00
CA GLU A 266 -12.36 -3.48 20.99
C GLU A 266 -11.82 -3.25 19.57
N ARG A 267 -11.36 -2.03 19.25
CA ARG A 267 -10.70 -1.76 17.97
C ARG A 267 -9.45 -2.62 17.77
N ALA A 268 -8.57 -2.66 18.76
CA ALA A 268 -7.32 -3.42 18.66
C ALA A 268 -7.61 -4.92 18.50
N ILE A 269 -8.45 -5.51 19.35
CA ILE A 269 -8.78 -6.93 19.28
C ILE A 269 -9.41 -7.30 17.92
N ARG A 270 -10.35 -6.51 17.46
CA ARG A 270 -11.14 -6.86 16.26
C ARG A 270 -10.44 -6.54 14.95
N LEU A 271 -9.94 -5.31 14.78
CA LEU A 271 -9.31 -4.91 13.53
C LEU A 271 -7.91 -5.52 13.37
N GLU A 272 -7.07 -5.46 14.39
CA GLU A 272 -5.74 -6.08 14.31
C GLU A 272 -5.83 -7.59 14.21
N GLY A 273 -6.73 -8.23 14.98
CA GLY A 273 -7.01 -9.67 14.86
C GLY A 273 -7.52 -10.04 13.47
N SER A 274 -8.45 -9.26 12.93
CA SER A 274 -8.95 -9.45 11.56
C SER A 274 -7.85 -9.31 10.51
N PHE A 275 -6.99 -8.30 10.61
CA PHE A 275 -5.85 -8.13 9.70
C PHE A 275 -4.85 -9.29 9.81
N GLY A 276 -4.59 -9.78 11.02
CA GLY A 276 -3.77 -10.97 11.26
C GLY A 276 -4.34 -12.19 10.56
N THR A 277 -5.61 -12.50 10.81
CA THR A 277 -6.35 -13.62 10.21
C THR A 277 -6.35 -13.52 8.68
N GLN A 278 -6.66 -12.36 8.12
CA GLN A 278 -6.67 -12.13 6.67
C GLN A 278 -5.29 -12.37 6.04
N LYS A 279 -4.22 -11.94 6.70
CA LYS A 279 -2.85 -12.16 6.22
C LYS A 279 -2.42 -13.60 6.33
N GLN A 280 -2.75 -14.29 7.43
CA GLN A 280 -2.30 -15.67 7.68
C GLN A 280 -3.12 -16.72 6.92
N HIS A 281 -4.44 -16.58 6.90
CA HIS A 281 -5.35 -17.63 6.42
C HIS A 281 -5.99 -17.34 5.06
N TYR A 282 -6.02 -16.08 4.61
CA TYR A 282 -6.68 -15.69 3.36
C TYR A 282 -5.71 -15.13 2.31
N SER A 283 -4.45 -15.55 2.38
CA SER A 283 -3.39 -15.25 1.40
C SER A 283 -3.14 -13.75 1.16
N LEU A 284 -3.40 -12.90 2.17
CA LEU A 284 -3.19 -11.45 2.08
C LEU A 284 -1.85 -10.98 2.66
N SER A 285 -0.98 -11.89 3.11
CA SER A 285 0.37 -11.53 3.55
C SER A 285 1.26 -11.08 2.40
N ARG A 286 1.17 -11.74 1.24
CA ARG A 286 1.89 -11.40 -0.01
C ARG A 286 1.02 -11.69 -1.22
N ILE A 287 0.63 -10.63 -1.92
CA ILE A 287 -0.24 -10.70 -3.09
C ILE A 287 0.58 -11.12 -4.31
N LYS A 288 0.32 -12.31 -4.84
CA LYS A 288 1.05 -12.89 -5.99
C LYS A 288 0.53 -12.41 -7.35
N ALA A 289 -0.56 -11.66 -7.40
CA ALA A 289 -1.12 -11.09 -8.61
C ALA A 289 -0.08 -10.22 -9.36
N ARG A 290 -0.21 -10.10 -10.69
CA ARG A 290 0.82 -9.50 -11.54
C ARG A 290 0.55 -8.05 -11.94
N ASN A 291 -0.68 -7.58 -11.82
CA ASN A 291 -1.07 -6.21 -12.19
C ASN A 291 -1.99 -5.59 -11.16
N MET A 292 -2.15 -4.28 -11.23
CA MET A 292 -2.93 -3.50 -10.26
C MET A 292 -4.37 -4.00 -10.10
N LYS A 293 -5.07 -4.29 -11.20
CA LYS A 293 -6.48 -4.73 -11.15
C LYS A 293 -6.60 -6.09 -10.46
N THR A 294 -5.74 -7.04 -10.80
CA THR A 294 -5.76 -8.37 -10.18
C THR A 294 -5.27 -8.34 -8.73
N GLU A 295 -4.38 -7.43 -8.33
CA GLU A 295 -4.02 -7.22 -6.92
C GLU A 295 -5.21 -6.69 -6.11
N ILE A 296 -5.97 -5.72 -6.65
CA ILE A 296 -7.18 -5.21 -6.01
C ILE A 296 -8.22 -6.32 -5.84
N LEU A 297 -8.48 -7.11 -6.89
CA LEU A 297 -9.41 -8.24 -6.84
C LEU A 297 -8.97 -9.29 -5.82
N TRP A 298 -7.68 -9.59 -5.75
CA TRP A 298 -7.13 -10.53 -4.76
C TRP A 298 -7.39 -10.08 -3.34
N ILE A 299 -7.14 -8.80 -3.05
CA ILE A 299 -7.41 -8.21 -1.74
C ILE A 299 -8.92 -8.24 -1.43
N PHE A 300 -9.74 -7.86 -2.41
CA PHE A 300 -11.19 -7.88 -2.28
C PHE A 300 -11.68 -9.29 -1.91
N PHE A 301 -11.34 -10.30 -2.70
CA PHE A 301 -11.76 -11.67 -2.44
C PHE A 301 -11.21 -12.21 -1.11
N GLY A 302 -9.95 -11.93 -0.76
CA GLY A 302 -9.39 -12.37 0.52
C GLY A 302 -10.15 -11.82 1.73
N ILE A 303 -10.51 -10.53 1.72
CA ILE A 303 -11.29 -9.90 2.78
C ILE A 303 -12.72 -10.46 2.80
N HIS A 304 -13.38 -10.58 1.65
CA HIS A 304 -14.78 -11.04 1.59
C HIS A 304 -14.92 -12.54 1.88
N THR A 305 -13.94 -13.35 1.55
CA THR A 305 -13.90 -14.78 1.98
C THR A 305 -13.79 -14.87 3.51
N ALA A 306 -12.90 -14.06 4.13
CA ALA A 306 -12.83 -14.01 5.60
C ALA A 306 -14.16 -13.58 6.22
N ASN A 307 -14.83 -12.60 5.64
CA ASN A 307 -16.17 -12.17 6.07
C ASN A 307 -17.22 -13.29 5.95
N ALA A 308 -17.23 -14.02 4.81
CA ALA A 308 -18.19 -15.10 4.57
C ALA A 308 -18.03 -16.24 5.59
N VAL A 309 -16.79 -16.64 5.89
CA VAL A 309 -16.52 -17.67 6.92
C VAL A 309 -17.02 -17.20 8.29
N LEU A 310 -16.69 -15.96 8.68
CA LEU A 310 -17.17 -15.40 9.94
C LEU A 310 -18.72 -15.32 10.02
N MET A 311 -19.38 -15.01 8.92
CA MET A 311 -20.86 -15.00 8.86
C MET A 311 -21.44 -16.39 9.05
N ILE A 312 -20.88 -17.42 8.42
CA ILE A 312 -21.28 -18.81 8.58
C ILE A 312 -21.14 -19.24 10.04
N ASP A 313 -20.01 -18.95 10.68
CA ASP A 313 -19.77 -19.29 12.07
C ASP A 313 -20.78 -18.63 13.02
N LYS A 314 -21.12 -17.36 12.76
CA LYS A 314 -22.15 -16.64 13.52
C LYS A 314 -23.54 -17.26 13.36
N ILE A 315 -23.91 -17.68 12.15
CA ILE A 315 -25.18 -18.35 11.88
C ILE A 315 -25.23 -19.68 12.65
N ARG A 316 -24.22 -20.53 12.51
CA ARG A 316 -24.10 -21.81 13.22
C ARG A 316 -24.22 -21.67 14.74
N THR A 317 -23.51 -20.67 15.31
CA THR A 317 -23.55 -20.40 16.75
C THR A 317 -24.94 -19.91 17.21
N ARG A 318 -25.67 -19.18 16.38
CA ARG A 318 -27.06 -18.80 16.69
C ARG A 318 -28.00 -19.98 16.66
N THR A 319 -27.91 -20.79 15.61
CA THR A 319 -28.76 -22.01 15.49
C THR A 319 -28.54 -22.96 16.66
N ALA A 320 -27.28 -23.19 17.07
CA ALA A 320 -26.96 -24.03 18.21
C ALA A 320 -27.42 -23.50 19.58
N LYS A 321 -27.72 -22.20 19.71
CA LYS A 321 -28.26 -21.60 20.93
C LYS A 321 -29.79 -21.60 20.99
N THR A 322 -30.44 -21.84 19.85
CA THR A 322 -31.91 -21.89 19.73
C THR A 322 -32.47 -23.32 19.64
N ALA A 323 -31.58 -24.31 19.50
CA ALA A 323 -31.86 -25.72 19.62
C ALA A 323 -31.57 -26.22 21.04
#